data_8ec0beb89e3ac0040f4ca1ae7d3d3bea
#
_entry.id   8ec0beb89e3ac0040f4ca1ae7d3d3bea
#
_cell.length_a   1.000
_cell.length_b   1.000
_cell.length_c   1.000
_cell.angle_alpha   90.00
_cell.angle_beta   90.00
_cell.angle_gamma   90.00
#
_symmetry.space_group_name_H-M   'P 1'
#
loop_
_entity.id
_entity.type
_entity.pdbx_description
1 polymer ?
#
loop_
_entity_poly.entity_id
_entity_poly.type
_entity_poly.pdbx_seq_one_letter_code
_entity_poly.pdbx_strand_id
1 'polypeptide(L)'
;SVPINYAKRVGQEIIDHGVRGLLALRGDRPDDYTLREGELPFARHLVELIRRVEARGSAKLCAGRLAVGVAAYPVRHPESSSIHHDTEVLLAKQRAGADFAITQVYPDPDDYAGLVDRARANDVDLPLIPGILPVTSLRRYLRVCDLAGIDPNRELASRLESAGSFAERLAVG
;
A
#
# COMPACT_ATOMS: atom_id res chain seq x y z
N SER A 1 -8.45 -8.59 -10.28
CA SER A 1 -8.65 -7.26 -10.90
C SER A 1 -10.13 -7.00 -11.14
N VAL A 2 -10.49 -5.76 -11.36
CA VAL A 2 -11.88 -5.32 -11.38
C VAL A 2 -12.19 -4.73 -12.76
N PRO A 3 -13.34 -5.07 -13.39
CA PRO A 3 -13.76 -4.46 -14.64
C PRO A 3 -13.92 -2.94 -14.52
N ILE A 4 -13.45 -2.19 -15.52
CA ILE A 4 -13.45 -0.71 -15.52
C ILE A 4 -14.86 -0.14 -15.24
N ASN A 5 -15.90 -0.73 -15.83
CA ASN A 5 -17.27 -0.23 -15.64
C ASN A 5 -17.78 -0.46 -14.22
N TYR A 6 -17.40 -1.57 -13.59
CA TYR A 6 -17.70 -1.82 -12.17
C TYR A 6 -16.95 -0.81 -11.29
N ALA A 7 -15.65 -0.61 -11.52
CA ALA A 7 -14.85 0.35 -10.76
C ALA A 7 -15.38 1.79 -10.89
N LYS A 8 -15.85 2.19 -12.08
CA LYS A 8 -16.50 3.51 -12.29
C LYS A 8 -17.79 3.66 -11.47
N ARG A 9 -18.65 2.65 -11.49
CA ARG A 9 -19.89 2.64 -10.73
C ARG A 9 -19.64 2.75 -9.24
N VAL A 10 -18.77 1.88 -8.71
CA VAL A 10 -18.39 1.89 -7.29
C VAL A 10 -17.73 3.23 -6.91
N GLY A 11 -16.85 3.78 -7.75
CA GLY A 11 -16.24 5.10 -7.53
C GLY A 11 -17.29 6.20 -7.40
N GLN A 12 -18.34 6.18 -8.22
CA GLN A 12 -19.43 7.14 -8.13
C GLN A 12 -20.26 6.95 -6.86
N GLU A 13 -20.62 5.70 -6.52
CA GLU A 13 -21.36 5.37 -5.30
C GLU A 13 -20.59 5.85 -4.03
N ILE A 14 -19.27 5.65 -3.99
CA ILE A 14 -18.39 6.09 -2.88
C ILE A 14 -18.48 7.62 -2.72
N ILE A 15 -18.40 8.38 -3.82
CA ILE A 15 -18.53 9.85 -3.81
C ILE A 15 -19.90 10.26 -3.32
N ASP A 16 -20.95 9.63 -3.81
CA ASP A 16 -22.35 9.95 -3.47
C ASP A 16 -22.65 9.68 -1.98
N HIS A 17 -21.98 8.69 -1.37
CA HIS A 17 -22.06 8.41 0.06
C HIS A 17 -21.15 9.27 0.95
N GLY A 18 -20.48 10.26 0.38
CA GLY A 18 -19.65 11.20 1.14
C GLY A 18 -18.28 10.69 1.56
N VAL A 19 -17.81 9.56 1.06
CA VAL A 19 -16.43 9.10 1.30
C VAL A 19 -15.44 10.06 0.65
N ARG A 20 -14.38 10.42 1.38
CA ARG A 20 -13.37 11.40 0.93
C ARG A 20 -11.95 10.86 0.90
N GLY A 21 -11.73 9.64 1.37
CA GLY A 21 -10.43 8.96 1.34
C GLY A 21 -10.55 7.57 0.76
N LEU A 22 -9.67 7.20 -0.16
CA LEU A 22 -9.62 5.92 -0.84
C LEU A 22 -8.20 5.36 -0.84
N LEU A 23 -8.07 4.05 -0.65
CA LEU A 23 -6.81 3.35 -0.87
C LEU A 23 -6.91 2.51 -2.15
N ALA A 24 -6.20 2.95 -3.20
CA ALA A 24 -6.21 2.29 -4.49
C ALA A 24 -5.23 1.12 -4.51
N LEU A 25 -5.75 -0.10 -4.44
CA LEU A 25 -5.00 -1.35 -4.45
C LEU A 25 -5.37 -2.19 -5.67
N ARG A 26 -4.40 -2.95 -6.19
CA ARG A 26 -4.65 -3.93 -7.25
C ARG A 26 -5.38 -5.18 -6.73
N GLY A 27 -5.09 -5.58 -5.50
CA GLY A 27 -5.42 -6.88 -4.93
C GLY A 27 -4.47 -7.99 -5.42
N ASP A 28 -4.49 -9.12 -4.73
CA ASP A 28 -3.67 -10.27 -5.06
C ASP A 28 -4.26 -11.00 -6.28
N ARG A 29 -3.40 -11.61 -7.07
CA ARG A 29 -3.80 -12.41 -8.23
C ARG A 29 -3.53 -13.88 -7.94
N PRO A 30 -4.47 -14.79 -8.27
CA PRO A 30 -4.16 -16.21 -8.34
C PRO A 30 -3.04 -16.49 -9.36
N ASP A 31 -2.26 -17.55 -9.14
CA ASP A 31 -1.12 -17.90 -10.01
C ASP A 31 -1.52 -18.16 -11.47
N ASP A 32 -2.74 -18.64 -11.69
CA ASP A 32 -3.31 -18.92 -13.01
C ASP A 32 -4.09 -17.75 -13.63
N TYR A 33 -4.03 -16.57 -12.98
CA TYR A 33 -4.83 -15.43 -13.42
C TYR A 33 -4.34 -14.83 -14.73
N THR A 34 -5.22 -14.75 -15.70
CA THR A 34 -4.99 -14.00 -16.95
C THR A 34 -5.81 -12.71 -16.96
N LEU A 35 -5.15 -11.59 -17.24
CA LEU A 35 -5.81 -10.28 -17.34
C LEU A 35 -6.82 -10.30 -18.50
N ARG A 36 -8.07 -9.94 -18.22
CA ARG A 36 -9.15 -9.88 -19.21
C ARG A 36 -9.25 -8.49 -19.81
N GLU A 37 -9.78 -8.42 -21.03
CA GLU A 37 -10.06 -7.13 -21.67
C GLU A 37 -11.02 -6.30 -20.81
N GLY A 38 -10.68 -5.01 -20.62
CA GLY A 38 -11.45 -4.08 -19.80
C GLY A 38 -11.19 -4.16 -18.29
N GLU A 39 -10.20 -4.90 -17.84
CA GLU A 39 -9.74 -4.90 -16.46
C GLU A 39 -8.55 -3.94 -16.25
N LEU A 40 -8.42 -3.44 -15.01
CA LEU A 40 -7.32 -2.55 -14.64
C LEU A 40 -6.08 -3.37 -14.24
N PRO A 41 -4.98 -3.32 -15.01
CA PRO A 41 -3.82 -4.19 -14.78
C PRO A 41 -3.00 -3.80 -13.52
N PHE A 42 -2.98 -2.51 -13.15
CA PHE A 42 -2.18 -1.99 -12.04
C PHE A 42 -2.92 -0.92 -11.24
N ALA A 43 -2.52 -0.73 -9.98
CA ALA A 43 -3.10 0.26 -9.08
C ALA A 43 -3.07 1.70 -9.64
N ARG A 44 -2.01 2.08 -10.40
CA ARG A 44 -1.94 3.40 -11.04
C ARG A 44 -3.14 3.68 -11.97
N HIS A 45 -3.60 2.68 -12.73
CA HIS A 45 -4.76 2.84 -13.61
C HIS A 45 -6.07 3.01 -12.82
N LEU A 46 -6.14 2.42 -11.62
CA LEU A 46 -7.26 2.69 -10.71
C LEU A 46 -7.21 4.13 -10.19
N VAL A 47 -6.03 4.65 -9.85
CA VAL A 47 -5.84 6.05 -9.46
C VAL A 47 -6.30 6.98 -10.58
N GLU A 48 -5.84 6.77 -11.82
CA GLU A 48 -6.27 7.55 -13.00
C GLU A 48 -7.79 7.49 -13.22
N LEU A 49 -8.39 6.30 -13.00
CA LEU A 49 -9.84 6.15 -13.12
C LEU A 49 -10.57 6.94 -12.03
N ILE A 50 -10.12 6.88 -10.78
CA ILE A 50 -10.68 7.66 -9.67
C ILE A 50 -10.61 9.15 -10.00
N ARG A 51 -9.47 9.65 -10.50
CA ARG A 51 -9.32 11.07 -10.89
C ARG A 51 -10.27 11.48 -12.03
N ARG A 52 -10.50 10.60 -12.99
CA ARG A 52 -11.48 10.84 -14.06
C ARG A 52 -12.93 10.87 -13.56
N VAL A 53 -13.28 10.00 -12.62
CA VAL A 53 -14.62 9.98 -11.99
C VAL A 53 -14.80 11.23 -11.15
N GLU A 54 -13.82 11.61 -10.35
CA GLU A 54 -13.79 12.83 -9.55
C GLU A 54 -14.00 14.09 -10.41
N ALA A 55 -13.26 14.21 -11.52
CA ALA A 55 -13.38 15.36 -12.42
C ALA A 55 -14.78 15.50 -13.02
N ARG A 56 -15.48 14.40 -13.27
CA ARG A 56 -16.87 14.41 -13.78
C ARG A 56 -17.90 14.70 -12.70
N GLY A 57 -17.60 14.33 -11.46
CA GLY A 57 -18.47 14.51 -10.29
C GLY A 57 -18.13 15.73 -9.44
N SER A 58 -17.26 16.63 -9.91
CA SER A 58 -16.71 17.75 -9.13
C SER A 58 -17.76 18.64 -8.48
N ALA A 59 -18.92 18.83 -9.13
CA ALA A 59 -20.04 19.60 -8.56
C ALA A 59 -20.62 18.98 -7.26
N LYS A 60 -20.45 17.69 -7.03
CA LYS A 60 -20.88 16.96 -5.82
C LYS A 60 -19.82 16.95 -4.72
N LEU A 61 -18.60 17.36 -5.04
CA LEU A 61 -17.45 17.36 -4.13
C LEU A 61 -17.28 18.71 -3.42
N CYS A 62 -18.38 19.23 -2.86
CA CYS A 62 -18.35 20.51 -2.12
C CYS A 62 -17.29 20.59 -1.01
N ALA A 63 -16.82 19.45 -0.51
CA ALA A 63 -15.79 19.34 0.54
C ALA A 63 -14.35 19.22 0.00
N GLY A 64 -14.13 19.39 -1.31
CA GLY A 64 -12.82 19.32 -1.93
C GLY A 64 -12.50 17.97 -2.60
N ARG A 65 -11.27 17.84 -3.05
CA ARG A 65 -10.73 16.68 -3.78
C ARG A 65 -10.69 15.41 -2.92
N LEU A 66 -10.87 14.25 -3.55
CA LEU A 66 -10.66 12.95 -2.87
C LEU A 66 -9.18 12.76 -2.50
N ALA A 67 -8.93 12.28 -1.29
CA ALA A 67 -7.62 11.80 -0.89
C ALA A 67 -7.41 10.37 -1.40
N VAL A 68 -6.46 10.15 -2.30
CA VAL A 68 -6.18 8.83 -2.90
C VAL A 68 -4.82 8.34 -2.44
N GLY A 69 -4.84 7.33 -1.58
CA GLY A 69 -3.67 6.61 -1.13
C GLY A 69 -3.32 5.42 -2.04
N VAL A 70 -2.06 5.02 -2.02
CA VAL A 70 -1.53 3.83 -2.71
C VAL A 70 -0.62 3.04 -1.77
N ALA A 71 -0.32 1.77 -2.12
CA ALA A 71 0.67 1.00 -1.39
C ALA A 71 2.09 1.35 -1.81
N ALA A 72 3.01 1.39 -0.83
CA ALA A 72 4.46 1.43 -1.02
C ALA A 72 5.13 0.24 -0.30
N TYR A 73 6.34 -0.11 -0.68
CA TYR A 73 7.04 -1.30 -0.17
C TYR A 73 8.44 -0.89 0.33
N PRO A 74 8.68 -0.90 1.66
CA PRO A 74 10.00 -0.63 2.24
C PRO A 74 11.04 -1.62 1.78
N VAL A 75 10.69 -2.91 1.78
CA VAL A 75 11.41 -4.01 1.14
C VAL A 75 10.83 -4.30 -0.24
N ARG A 76 11.53 -5.08 -1.06
CA ARG A 76 11.09 -5.41 -2.41
C ARG A 76 9.74 -6.13 -2.41
N HIS A 77 8.81 -5.68 -3.27
CA HIS A 77 7.55 -6.40 -3.52
C HIS A 77 7.83 -7.79 -4.10
N PRO A 78 7.15 -8.87 -3.66
CA PRO A 78 7.40 -10.24 -4.14
C PRO A 78 7.39 -10.39 -5.67
N GLU A 79 6.47 -9.74 -6.36
CA GLU A 79 6.38 -9.75 -7.83
C GLU A 79 7.30 -8.74 -8.53
N SER A 80 8.08 -7.94 -7.80
CA SER A 80 8.94 -6.92 -8.40
C SER A 80 10.29 -7.50 -8.80
N SER A 81 10.82 -7.05 -9.93
CA SER A 81 12.16 -7.42 -10.40
C SER A 81 13.27 -6.85 -9.50
N SER A 82 13.04 -5.68 -8.91
CA SER A 82 14.03 -5.00 -8.06
C SER A 82 13.37 -3.93 -7.19
N ILE A 83 14.07 -3.50 -6.14
CA ILE A 83 13.65 -2.40 -5.29
C ILE A 83 13.62 -1.04 -6.04
N HIS A 84 14.45 -0.89 -7.08
CA HIS A 84 14.41 0.29 -7.96
C HIS A 84 13.13 0.29 -8.80
N HIS A 85 12.72 -0.86 -9.30
CA HIS A 85 11.46 -0.98 -10.02
C HIS A 85 10.25 -0.61 -9.13
N ASP A 86 10.26 -0.98 -7.85
CA ASP A 86 9.22 -0.56 -6.90
C ASP A 86 9.16 0.96 -6.74
N THR A 87 10.32 1.63 -6.78
CA THR A 87 10.39 3.10 -6.71
C THR A 87 9.84 3.74 -8.00
N GLU A 88 10.16 3.19 -9.18
CA GLU A 88 9.57 3.63 -10.46
C GLU A 88 8.05 3.46 -10.49
N VAL A 89 7.54 2.33 -9.95
CA VAL A 89 6.11 2.07 -9.82
C VAL A 89 5.47 3.08 -8.87
N LEU A 90 6.13 3.46 -7.77
CA LEU A 90 5.64 4.47 -6.84
C LEU A 90 5.58 5.85 -7.50
N LEU A 91 6.61 6.24 -8.27
CA LEU A 91 6.60 7.46 -9.08
C LEU A 91 5.46 7.46 -10.11
N ALA A 92 5.22 6.32 -10.77
CA ALA A 92 4.10 6.20 -11.70
C ALA A 92 2.73 6.36 -11.00
N LYS A 93 2.59 5.90 -9.76
CA LYS A 93 1.38 6.12 -8.95
C LYS A 93 1.21 7.60 -8.57
N GLN A 94 2.30 8.29 -8.21
CA GLN A 94 2.29 9.75 -8.00
C GLN A 94 1.83 10.49 -9.24
N ARG A 95 2.42 10.20 -10.40
CA ARG A 95 2.07 10.82 -11.68
C ARG A 95 0.63 10.54 -12.11
N ALA A 96 0.07 9.39 -11.73
CA ALA A 96 -1.34 9.05 -11.93
C ALA A 96 -2.28 9.89 -11.04
N GLY A 97 -1.74 10.59 -10.02
CA GLY A 97 -2.49 11.48 -9.15
C GLY A 97 -2.74 10.95 -7.74
N ALA A 98 -1.97 10.00 -7.25
CA ALA A 98 -1.98 9.63 -5.83
C ALA A 98 -1.58 10.82 -4.95
N ASP A 99 -2.14 10.92 -3.73
CA ASP A 99 -1.88 12.01 -2.79
C ASP A 99 -0.94 11.57 -1.66
N PHE A 100 -0.90 10.28 -1.34
CA PHE A 100 -0.03 9.70 -0.31
C PHE A 100 0.19 8.21 -0.56
N ALA A 101 1.17 7.63 0.11
CA ALA A 101 1.37 6.19 0.12
C ALA A 101 1.41 5.65 1.55
N ILE A 102 0.80 4.48 1.77
CA ILE A 102 0.92 3.71 3.01
C ILE A 102 1.83 2.53 2.74
N THR A 103 2.81 2.30 3.60
CA THR A 103 3.74 1.19 3.40
C THR A 103 3.12 -0.14 3.80
N GLN A 104 3.58 -1.22 3.17
CA GLN A 104 3.48 -2.56 3.74
C GLN A 104 4.20 -2.56 5.09
N VAL A 105 3.79 -3.46 6.00
CA VAL A 105 4.54 -3.69 7.24
C VAL A 105 5.97 -4.13 6.93
N TYR A 106 6.89 -3.76 7.78
CA TYR A 106 8.32 -4.04 7.61
C TYR A 106 8.95 -4.37 8.98
N PRO A 107 9.98 -5.24 8.99
CA PRO A 107 10.55 -5.74 10.24
C PRO A 107 11.60 -4.81 10.83
N ASP A 108 12.17 -3.89 10.04
CA ASP A 108 13.27 -3.04 10.43
C ASP A 108 12.98 -1.56 10.09
N PRO A 109 13.10 -0.63 11.05
CA PRO A 109 12.95 0.81 10.78
C PRO A 109 13.86 1.34 9.67
N ASP A 110 15.04 0.75 9.47
CA ASP A 110 15.97 1.15 8.41
C ASP A 110 15.42 0.85 7.01
N ASP A 111 14.54 -0.15 6.85
CA ASP A 111 13.84 -0.41 5.60
C ASP A 111 12.96 0.77 5.20
N TYR A 112 12.28 1.38 6.17
CA TYR A 112 11.47 2.57 5.93
C TYR A 112 12.32 3.79 5.60
N ALA A 113 13.40 4.02 6.35
CA ALA A 113 14.34 5.10 6.07
C ALA A 113 14.91 4.96 4.65
N GLY A 114 15.36 3.77 4.28
CA GLY A 114 15.84 3.47 2.94
C GLY A 114 14.78 3.67 1.84
N LEU A 115 13.50 3.37 2.10
CA LEU A 115 12.40 3.70 1.17
C LEU A 115 12.29 5.22 0.98
N VAL A 116 12.31 5.99 2.06
CA VAL A 116 12.20 7.46 2.00
C VAL A 116 13.33 8.03 1.17
N ASP A 117 14.58 7.63 1.44
CA ASP A 117 15.76 8.11 0.72
C ASP A 117 15.68 7.79 -0.78
N ARG A 118 15.34 6.54 -1.13
CA ARG A 118 15.16 6.13 -2.54
C ARG A 118 14.04 6.89 -3.22
N ALA A 119 12.92 7.08 -2.53
CA ALA A 119 11.77 7.82 -3.06
C ALA A 119 12.17 9.26 -3.41
N ARG A 120 12.79 9.97 -2.47
CA ARG A 120 13.24 11.38 -2.66
C ARG A 120 14.31 11.51 -3.74
N ALA A 121 15.26 10.57 -3.82
CA ALA A 121 16.27 10.53 -4.87
C ALA A 121 15.70 10.27 -6.28
N ASN A 122 14.43 9.83 -6.39
CA ASN A 122 13.74 9.54 -7.65
C ASN A 122 12.48 10.40 -7.86
N ASP A 123 12.45 11.61 -7.35
CA ASP A 123 11.38 12.60 -7.52
C ASP A 123 10.00 12.14 -7.02
N VAL A 124 9.95 11.23 -6.04
CA VAL A 124 8.72 10.86 -5.36
C VAL A 124 8.54 11.76 -4.14
N ASP A 125 7.60 12.71 -4.23
CA ASP A 125 7.27 13.68 -3.17
C ASP A 125 6.08 13.27 -2.31
N LEU A 126 5.44 12.14 -2.61
CA LEU A 126 4.30 11.64 -1.83
C LEU A 126 4.63 11.57 -0.34
N PRO A 127 3.74 12.03 0.55
CA PRO A 127 3.79 11.63 1.95
C PRO A 127 3.80 10.11 2.06
N LEU A 128 4.83 9.57 2.74
CA LEU A 128 4.94 8.13 3.02
C LEU A 128 4.49 7.87 4.46
N ILE A 129 3.43 7.12 4.62
CA ILE A 129 2.85 6.79 5.92
C ILE A 129 3.31 5.39 6.29
N PRO A 130 4.05 5.20 7.41
CA PRO A 130 4.50 3.88 7.81
C PRO A 130 3.34 2.99 8.23
N GLY A 131 3.25 1.81 7.63
CA GLY A 131 2.34 0.74 8.04
C GLY A 131 2.93 0.03 9.26
N ILE A 132 2.37 0.27 10.44
CA ILE A 132 2.85 -0.29 11.71
C ILE A 132 1.88 -1.36 12.19
N LEU A 133 2.41 -2.52 12.57
CA LEU A 133 1.66 -3.58 13.20
C LEU A 133 2.21 -3.83 14.61
N PRO A 134 1.39 -3.66 15.68
CA PRO A 134 1.81 -4.05 17.01
C PRO A 134 2.08 -5.55 17.09
N VAL A 135 3.30 -5.92 17.44
CA VAL A 135 3.72 -7.32 17.57
C VAL A 135 3.50 -7.79 18.99
N THR A 136 2.51 -8.66 19.18
CA THR A 136 2.12 -9.15 20.52
C THR A 136 2.50 -10.59 20.79
N SER A 137 3.02 -11.32 19.79
CA SER A 137 3.53 -12.69 19.93
C SER A 137 4.38 -13.08 18.74
N LEU A 138 5.38 -13.94 18.96
CA LEU A 138 6.25 -14.48 17.90
C LEU A 138 5.43 -15.16 16.78
N ARG A 139 4.45 -15.98 17.12
CA ARG A 139 3.59 -16.67 16.12
C ARG A 139 2.88 -15.68 15.20
N ARG A 140 2.34 -14.58 15.76
CA ARG A 140 1.65 -13.56 14.98
C ARG A 140 2.62 -12.79 14.10
N TYR A 141 3.80 -12.47 14.62
CA TYR A 141 4.87 -11.82 13.88
C TYR A 141 5.30 -12.64 12.66
N LEU A 142 5.66 -13.90 12.86
CA LEU A 142 6.07 -14.79 11.77
C LEU A 142 4.99 -14.97 10.70
N ARG A 143 3.72 -15.09 11.12
CA ARG A 143 2.60 -15.17 10.17
C ARG A 143 2.45 -13.89 9.34
N VAL A 144 2.67 -12.72 9.94
CA VAL A 144 2.61 -11.45 9.19
C VAL A 144 3.76 -11.33 8.20
N CYS A 145 4.97 -11.72 8.59
CA CYS A 145 6.11 -11.77 7.68
C CYS A 145 5.84 -12.69 6.49
N ASP A 146 5.31 -13.88 6.73
CA ASP A 146 4.92 -14.85 5.69
C ASP A 146 3.87 -14.26 4.73
N LEU A 147 2.78 -13.68 5.26
CA LEU A 147 1.74 -13.03 4.46
C LEU A 147 2.23 -11.82 3.68
N ALA A 148 3.18 -11.08 4.21
CA ALA A 148 3.77 -9.91 3.56
C ALA A 148 4.90 -10.27 2.57
N GLY A 149 5.35 -11.53 2.56
CA GLY A 149 6.46 -12.00 1.74
C GLY A 149 7.82 -11.38 2.15
N ILE A 150 8.02 -11.15 3.45
CA ILE A 150 9.23 -10.54 4.03
C ILE A 150 9.92 -11.50 5.01
N ASP A 151 11.24 -11.44 5.05
CA ASP A 151 12.01 -12.21 6.03
C ASP A 151 11.84 -11.61 7.43
N PRO A 152 11.62 -12.43 8.47
CA PRO A 152 11.53 -11.94 9.84
C PRO A 152 12.88 -11.43 10.34
N ASN A 153 12.88 -10.30 11.04
CA ASN A 153 14.04 -9.81 11.76
C ASN A 153 14.37 -10.79 12.92
N ARG A 154 15.56 -11.37 12.87
CA ARG A 154 15.99 -12.42 13.82
C ARG A 154 16.11 -11.92 15.25
N GLU A 155 16.58 -10.68 15.43
CA GLU A 155 16.72 -10.08 16.75
C GLU A 155 15.35 -9.87 17.39
N LEU A 156 14.40 -9.29 16.66
CA LEU A 156 13.03 -9.11 17.13
C LEU A 156 12.35 -10.45 17.44
N ALA A 157 12.53 -11.45 16.59
CA ALA A 157 12.01 -12.80 16.81
C ALA A 157 12.57 -13.42 18.12
N SER A 158 13.88 -13.34 18.35
CA SER A 158 14.54 -13.84 19.56
C SER A 158 14.06 -13.11 20.83
N ARG A 159 13.91 -11.79 20.76
CA ARG A 159 13.38 -10.99 21.88
C ARG A 159 11.93 -11.36 22.22
N LEU A 160 11.09 -11.56 21.21
CA LEU A 160 9.70 -12.00 21.39
C LEU A 160 9.60 -13.42 21.97
N GLU A 161 10.51 -14.31 21.58
CA GLU A 161 10.60 -15.68 22.12
C GLU A 161 11.01 -15.69 23.59
N SER A 162 11.97 -14.84 23.95
CA SER A 162 12.50 -14.72 25.30
C SER A 162 11.56 -14.00 26.28
N ALA A 163 10.59 -13.23 25.76
CA ALA A 163 9.66 -12.47 26.59
C ALA A 163 8.66 -13.39 27.30
N GLY A 164 8.71 -13.44 28.63
CA GLY A 164 7.89 -14.32 29.48
C GLY A 164 6.45 -13.88 29.66
N SER A 165 6.17 -12.55 29.54
CA SER A 165 4.86 -11.97 29.79
C SER A 165 4.30 -11.21 28.55
N PHE A 166 2.99 -10.95 28.57
CA PHE A 166 2.34 -10.12 27.54
C PHE A 166 2.88 -8.67 27.56
N ALA A 167 3.12 -8.12 28.76
CA ALA A 167 3.67 -6.77 28.92
C ALA A 167 5.09 -6.65 28.34
N GLU A 168 5.95 -7.64 28.60
CA GLU A 168 7.29 -7.68 28.01
C GLU A 168 7.24 -7.79 26.47
N ARG A 169 6.32 -8.58 25.92
CA ARG A 169 6.14 -8.69 24.46
C ARG A 169 5.67 -7.38 23.84
N LEU A 170 4.80 -6.64 24.48
CA LEU A 170 4.39 -5.30 24.03
C LEU A 170 5.54 -4.29 24.06
N ALA A 171 6.45 -4.42 25.02
CA ALA A 171 7.62 -3.53 25.12
C ALA A 171 8.71 -3.87 24.08
N VAL A 172 8.68 -5.08 23.52
CA VAL A 172 9.61 -5.52 22.48
C VAL A 172 9.12 -5.14 21.07
N GLY A 173 7.83 -5.25 20.81
CA GLY A 173 7.20 -4.99 19.52
C GLY A 173 6.65 -3.61 19.41
#